data_2b670a0e39ca3b8a0cb87c9bcb82921a
#
_entry.id   2b670a0e39ca3b8a0cb87c9bcb82921a
#
_cell.length_a   1.000
_cell.length_b   1.000
_cell.length_c   1.000
_cell.angle_alpha   90.00
_cell.angle_beta   90.00
_cell.angle_gamma   90.00
#
_symmetry.space_group_name_H-M   'P 1'
#
loop_
_entity.id
_entity.type
_entity.pdbx_description
1 polymer ?
#
loop_
_entity_poly.entity_id
_entity_poly.type
_entity_poly.pdbx_seq_one_letter_code
_entity_poly.pdbx_strand_id
1 'polypeptide(L)'
;MADEAPPLLLEKLQSVFRNDLLGCKFDRSEITIEIPPERALALLYKLYDEFGFEQLMDLCGVDYSAYGDTEWATTETTTAGFSRGVSERATGRGAAVVRQVAEKAVPRPGRFGVVYHLLSLARNERLRVRIYAPDDELPVVDSVCGIWASADWFEREAFDLFGIVFEGHPDLRRILTDYGFVGHPFRKDFPLIGQVEMRYDPERGRVIYEPVTIEPRVLVPRVIRKDHRYMVDESLQEGSGDA
;
A
#
# COMPACT_ATOMS: atom_id res chain seq x y z
N MET A 1 -3.80 -5.62 -26.04
CA MET A 1 -2.42 -5.62 -25.50
C MET A 1 -1.91 -7.04 -25.70
N ALA A 2 -0.76 -7.21 -26.35
CA ALA A 2 -0.22 -8.54 -26.64
C ALA A 2 0.05 -9.27 -25.30
N ASP A 3 -0.45 -10.49 -25.16
CA ASP A 3 -0.10 -11.40 -24.08
C ASP A 3 1.41 -11.70 -24.22
N GLU A 4 2.19 -11.01 -23.43
CA GLU A 4 3.62 -11.25 -23.34
C GLU A 4 3.81 -12.59 -22.61
N ALA A 5 4.53 -13.53 -23.22
CA ALA A 5 4.76 -14.84 -22.65
C ALA A 5 5.39 -14.71 -21.25
N PRO A 6 4.96 -15.52 -20.26
CA PRO A 6 5.49 -15.43 -18.92
C PRO A 6 7.02 -15.65 -18.93
N PRO A 7 7.79 -14.84 -18.23
CA PRO A 7 9.23 -14.95 -18.23
C PRO A 7 9.69 -16.25 -17.54
N LEU A 8 10.80 -16.77 -18.01
CA LEU A 8 11.41 -18.03 -17.48
C LEU A 8 11.64 -18.00 -15.96
N LEU A 9 11.85 -16.80 -15.42
CA LEU A 9 11.98 -16.57 -13.98
C LEU A 9 10.68 -16.91 -13.23
N LEU A 10 9.52 -16.57 -13.80
CA LEU A 10 8.21 -16.87 -13.18
C LEU A 10 8.00 -18.37 -13.01
N GLU A 11 8.30 -19.15 -14.05
CA GLU A 11 8.21 -20.62 -14.01
C GLU A 11 9.15 -21.22 -12.97
N LYS A 12 10.38 -20.71 -12.87
CA LYS A 12 11.36 -21.13 -11.86
C LYS A 12 10.88 -20.82 -10.45
N LEU A 13 10.39 -19.60 -10.21
CA LEU A 13 9.85 -19.20 -8.90
C LEU A 13 8.67 -20.10 -8.51
N GLN A 14 7.74 -20.33 -9.42
CA GLN A 14 6.61 -21.21 -9.18
C GLN A 14 7.01 -22.67 -8.95
N SER A 15 8.05 -23.16 -9.62
CA SER A 15 8.52 -24.54 -9.44
C SER A 15 9.23 -24.76 -8.12
N VAL A 16 10.06 -23.80 -7.67
CA VAL A 16 10.86 -23.89 -6.44
C VAL A 16 10.03 -23.59 -5.20
N PHE A 17 9.19 -22.58 -5.27
CA PHE A 17 8.42 -22.10 -4.11
C PHE A 17 6.97 -22.60 -4.04
N ARG A 18 6.53 -23.45 -4.95
CA ARG A 18 5.17 -24.00 -5.16
C ARG A 18 4.11 -23.76 -4.08
N ASN A 19 4.40 -24.20 -2.84
CA ASN A 19 3.46 -24.17 -1.71
C ASN A 19 3.79 -23.06 -0.71
N ASP A 20 4.85 -22.32 -0.94
CA ASP A 20 5.37 -21.31 -0.01
C ASP A 20 4.95 -19.90 -0.40
N LEU A 21 4.36 -19.72 -1.59
CA LEU A 21 3.85 -18.42 -2.05
C LEU A 21 2.34 -18.32 -1.81
N LEU A 22 1.89 -17.19 -1.31
CA LEU A 22 0.47 -16.82 -1.24
C LEU A 22 -0.06 -16.43 -2.62
N GLY A 23 0.78 -15.82 -3.45
CA GLY A 23 0.45 -15.40 -4.79
C GLY A 23 1.68 -15.17 -5.66
N CYS A 24 1.49 -15.32 -6.97
CA CYS A 24 2.50 -14.99 -7.95
C CYS A 24 1.81 -14.39 -9.18
N LYS A 25 2.15 -13.15 -9.52
CA LYS A 25 1.50 -12.40 -10.59
C LYS A 25 2.55 -11.81 -11.54
N PHE A 26 2.29 -11.96 -12.82
CA PHE A 26 3.00 -11.22 -13.86
C PHE A 26 2.05 -10.17 -14.44
N ASP A 27 2.41 -8.90 -14.34
CA ASP A 27 1.59 -7.80 -14.82
C ASP A 27 2.50 -6.64 -15.22
N ARG A 28 2.25 -6.05 -16.40
CA ARG A 28 3.01 -4.90 -16.93
C ARG A 28 4.52 -5.15 -16.98
N SER A 29 4.91 -6.35 -17.40
CA SER A 29 6.32 -6.80 -17.50
C SER A 29 7.05 -6.88 -16.15
N GLU A 30 6.33 -6.91 -15.04
CA GLU A 30 6.89 -7.07 -13.70
C GLU A 30 6.34 -8.32 -13.01
N ILE A 31 7.24 -9.08 -12.37
CA ILE A 31 6.87 -10.21 -11.53
C ILE A 31 6.67 -9.73 -10.10
N THR A 32 5.53 -10.08 -9.53
CA THR A 32 5.24 -9.84 -8.11
C THR A 32 4.93 -11.17 -7.44
N ILE A 33 5.62 -11.48 -6.35
CA ILE A 33 5.32 -12.61 -5.49
C ILE A 33 4.84 -12.14 -4.13
N GLU A 34 3.92 -12.90 -3.53
CA GLU A 34 3.42 -12.66 -2.19
C GLU A 34 3.84 -13.83 -1.29
N ILE A 35 4.50 -13.49 -0.20
CA ILE A 35 5.13 -14.44 0.73
C ILE A 35 4.43 -14.35 2.09
N PRO A 36 4.12 -15.49 2.74
CA PRO A 36 3.62 -15.49 4.10
C PRO A 36 4.71 -14.99 5.07
N PRO A 37 4.34 -14.18 6.10
CA PRO A 37 5.30 -13.56 7.01
C PRO A 37 6.16 -14.59 7.74
N GLU A 38 5.61 -15.75 8.12
CA GLU A 38 6.32 -16.78 8.88
C GLU A 38 7.49 -17.43 8.09
N ARG A 39 7.48 -17.31 6.76
CA ARG A 39 8.52 -17.87 5.88
C ARG A 39 9.33 -16.81 5.15
N ALA A 40 9.03 -15.55 5.43
CA ALA A 40 9.58 -14.41 4.68
C ALA A 40 11.11 -14.42 4.67
N LEU A 41 11.73 -14.50 5.83
CA LEU A 41 13.19 -14.47 5.96
C LEU A 41 13.88 -15.62 5.20
N ALA A 42 13.34 -16.83 5.34
CA ALA A 42 13.91 -18.00 4.67
C ALA A 42 13.80 -17.93 3.14
N LEU A 43 12.67 -17.42 2.63
CA LEU A 43 12.47 -17.28 1.19
C LEU A 43 13.28 -16.13 0.60
N LEU A 44 13.40 -15.01 1.31
CA LEU A 44 14.23 -13.87 0.91
C LEU A 44 15.72 -14.27 0.87
N TYR A 45 16.17 -15.07 1.84
CA TYR A 45 17.53 -15.61 1.82
C TYR A 45 17.78 -16.49 0.61
N LYS A 46 16.83 -17.37 0.22
CA LYS A 46 16.92 -18.17 -1.01
C LYS A 46 16.93 -17.31 -2.27
N LEU A 47 16.14 -16.25 -2.31
CA LEU A 47 16.15 -15.31 -3.43
C LEU A 47 17.52 -14.65 -3.59
N TYR A 48 18.18 -14.33 -2.48
CA TYR A 48 19.53 -13.79 -2.48
C TYR A 48 20.56 -14.83 -2.96
N ASP A 49 20.60 -16.02 -2.32
CA ASP A 49 21.65 -17.01 -2.48
C ASP A 49 21.47 -17.85 -3.77
N GLU A 50 20.28 -18.42 -4.00
CA GLU A 50 20.03 -19.35 -5.11
C GLU A 50 19.62 -18.62 -6.40
N PHE A 51 18.82 -17.55 -6.27
CA PHE A 51 18.33 -16.78 -7.41
C PHE A 51 19.21 -15.58 -7.75
N GLY A 52 20.22 -15.24 -6.93
CA GLY A 52 21.17 -14.15 -7.18
C GLY A 52 20.51 -12.78 -7.28
N PHE A 53 19.54 -12.50 -6.42
CA PHE A 53 19.03 -11.15 -6.20
C PHE A 53 19.89 -10.43 -5.17
N GLU A 54 21.09 -10.07 -5.61
CA GLU A 54 22.14 -9.51 -4.75
C GLU A 54 21.85 -8.08 -4.29
N GLN A 55 20.97 -7.36 -4.98
CA GLN A 55 20.68 -5.97 -4.66
C GLN A 55 19.23 -5.75 -4.21
N LEU A 56 19.07 -5.18 -3.01
CA LEU A 56 17.82 -4.57 -2.58
C LEU A 56 17.80 -3.13 -3.11
N MET A 57 16.93 -2.90 -4.09
CA MET A 57 16.76 -1.59 -4.73
C MET A 57 15.97 -0.64 -3.83
N ASP A 58 14.93 -1.18 -3.20
CA ASP A 58 14.01 -0.41 -2.36
C ASP A 58 13.23 -1.36 -1.43
N LEU A 59 12.87 -0.84 -0.27
CA LEU A 59 11.93 -1.46 0.66
C LEU A 59 11.00 -0.36 1.16
N CYS A 60 9.71 -0.53 0.98
CA CYS A 60 8.73 0.45 1.45
C CYS A 60 7.58 -0.21 2.21
N GLY A 61 7.11 0.48 3.26
CA GLY A 61 5.85 0.16 3.93
C GLY A 61 4.66 0.63 3.11
N VAL A 62 3.53 -0.04 3.25
CA VAL A 62 2.26 0.35 2.62
C VAL A 62 1.12 0.15 3.60
N ASP A 63 0.25 1.16 3.73
CA ASP A 63 -1.03 1.04 4.43
C ASP A 63 -2.15 0.86 3.41
N TYR A 64 -2.77 -0.31 3.41
CA TYR A 64 -3.85 -0.69 2.50
C TYR A 64 -5.25 -0.34 3.05
N SER A 65 -5.40 0.32 4.20
CA SER A 65 -6.71 0.55 4.83
C SER A 65 -7.71 1.26 3.92
N ALA A 66 -7.23 2.21 3.09
CA ALA A 66 -8.06 2.94 2.13
C ALA A 66 -7.96 2.41 0.68
N TYR A 67 -7.24 1.30 0.46
CA TYR A 67 -7.02 0.78 -0.90
C TYR A 67 -8.31 0.18 -1.46
N GLY A 68 -8.73 0.67 -2.61
CA GLY A 68 -9.97 0.25 -3.27
C GLY A 68 -11.22 0.97 -2.77
N ASP A 69 -11.12 1.77 -1.72
CA ASP A 69 -12.19 2.65 -1.32
C ASP A 69 -12.19 3.91 -2.20
N THR A 70 -13.38 4.37 -2.55
CA THR A 70 -13.51 5.63 -3.28
C THR A 70 -13.47 6.77 -2.28
N GLU A 71 -12.46 7.62 -2.34
CA GLU A 71 -12.32 8.80 -1.47
C GLU A 71 -13.57 9.70 -1.51
N TRP A 72 -14.26 9.71 -2.64
CA TRP A 72 -15.39 10.59 -2.89
C TRP A 72 -16.43 9.88 -3.75
N ALA A 73 -17.50 9.40 -3.16
CA ALA A 73 -18.67 8.92 -3.90
C ALA A 73 -19.76 9.98 -3.84
N THR A 74 -19.98 10.71 -4.92
CA THR A 74 -21.17 11.54 -5.06
C THR A 74 -22.28 10.72 -5.66
N THR A 75 -23.34 10.46 -4.90
CA THR A 75 -24.52 9.70 -5.34
C THR A 75 -25.59 10.56 -6.01
N GLU A 76 -25.48 11.88 -5.90
CA GLU A 76 -26.49 12.81 -6.42
C GLU A 76 -25.85 13.87 -7.32
N THR A 77 -26.20 13.83 -8.60
CA THR A 77 -26.01 14.95 -9.52
C THR A 77 -27.31 15.73 -9.56
N THR A 78 -27.32 16.97 -9.08
CA THR A 78 -28.47 17.86 -9.27
C THR A 78 -28.47 18.42 -10.68
N THR A 79 -29.65 18.74 -11.22
CA THR A 79 -29.82 19.41 -12.54
C THR A 79 -29.16 20.79 -12.60
N ALA A 80 -28.78 21.38 -11.47
CA ALA A 80 -28.10 22.65 -11.34
C ALA A 80 -26.57 22.58 -11.30
N GLY A 81 -25.95 21.40 -11.53
CA GLY A 81 -24.51 21.18 -11.50
C GLY A 81 -24.03 20.40 -10.25
N PHE A 82 -22.72 20.40 -10.03
CA PHE A 82 -22.14 19.64 -8.92
C PHE A 82 -22.50 20.24 -7.57
N SER A 83 -23.14 19.43 -6.72
CA SER A 83 -23.26 19.76 -5.30
C SER A 83 -21.87 19.73 -4.66
N ARG A 84 -21.49 20.81 -3.98
CA ARG A 84 -20.27 20.89 -3.17
C ARG A 84 -20.43 20.17 -1.83
N GLY A 85 -21.62 19.68 -1.51
CA GLY A 85 -21.89 18.90 -0.31
C GLY A 85 -21.51 17.45 -0.52
N VAL A 86 -20.26 17.11 -0.22
CA VAL A 86 -19.84 15.72 -0.11
C VAL A 86 -20.19 15.27 1.30
N SER A 87 -21.19 14.41 1.45
CA SER A 87 -21.50 13.78 2.71
C SER A 87 -20.75 12.46 2.81
N GLU A 88 -19.88 12.31 3.79
CA GLU A 88 -19.21 11.03 4.09
C GLU A 88 -20.21 9.91 4.47
N ARG A 89 -21.45 10.30 4.81
CA ARG A 89 -22.51 9.38 5.22
C ARG A 89 -23.71 9.52 4.30
N ALA A 90 -23.62 8.92 3.12
CA ALA A 90 -24.80 8.72 2.30
C ALA A 90 -25.74 7.72 2.98
N THR A 91 -26.78 8.21 3.65
CA THR A 91 -27.85 7.42 4.29
C THR A 91 -29.00 7.13 3.31
N GLY A 92 -28.71 6.87 2.04
CA GLY A 92 -29.73 6.62 1.02
C GLY A 92 -29.54 5.28 0.31
N ARG A 93 -30.45 4.96 -0.61
CA ARG A 93 -30.37 3.74 -1.47
C ARG A 93 -29.02 3.63 -2.21
N GLY A 94 -28.35 4.75 -2.50
CA GLY A 94 -27.01 4.78 -3.09
C GLY A 94 -25.91 4.28 -2.16
N ALA A 95 -26.06 4.42 -0.83
CA ALA A 95 -25.08 3.91 0.13
C ALA A 95 -24.95 2.38 0.11
N ALA A 96 -26.05 1.67 -0.21
CA ALA A 96 -26.03 0.22 -0.36
C ALA A 96 -25.22 -0.23 -1.58
N VAL A 97 -25.32 0.51 -2.70
CA VAL A 97 -24.55 0.22 -3.93
C VAL A 97 -23.06 0.51 -3.72
N VAL A 98 -22.72 1.59 -3.01
CA VAL A 98 -21.33 1.91 -2.68
C VAL A 98 -20.73 0.86 -1.74
N ARG A 99 -21.47 0.38 -0.74
CA ARG A 99 -21.05 -0.74 0.12
C ARG A 99 -20.84 -2.03 -0.66
N GLN A 100 -21.74 -2.38 -1.59
CA GLN A 100 -21.59 -3.58 -2.41
C GLN A 100 -20.36 -3.53 -3.34
N VAL A 101 -19.93 -2.36 -3.76
CA VAL A 101 -18.71 -2.21 -4.55
C VAL A 101 -17.46 -2.22 -3.67
N ALA A 102 -17.54 -1.72 -2.45
CA ALA A 102 -16.47 -1.84 -1.45
C ALA A 102 -16.32 -3.31 -0.97
N GLU A 103 -17.41 -4.06 -0.87
CA GLU A 103 -17.39 -5.50 -0.54
C GLU A 103 -16.76 -6.37 -1.65
N LYS A 104 -16.67 -5.87 -2.89
CA LYS A 104 -15.87 -6.47 -3.98
C LYS A 104 -14.41 -5.98 -3.98
N ALA A 105 -13.98 -5.25 -2.96
CA ALA A 105 -12.57 -4.94 -2.78
C ALA A 105 -11.78 -6.25 -2.74
N VAL A 106 -10.70 -6.29 -3.49
CA VAL A 106 -9.78 -7.43 -3.55
C VAL A 106 -9.50 -7.91 -2.14
N PRO A 107 -9.68 -9.21 -1.81
CA PRO A 107 -9.39 -9.72 -0.48
C PRO A 107 -7.97 -9.33 -0.09
N ARG A 108 -7.83 -8.63 1.02
CA ARG A 108 -6.52 -8.18 1.51
C ARG A 108 -6.08 -9.11 2.64
N PRO A 109 -4.88 -9.63 2.57
CA PRO A 109 -4.38 -10.48 3.65
C PRO A 109 -4.04 -9.71 4.94
N GLY A 110 -3.91 -8.36 4.89
CA GLY A 110 -3.62 -7.51 6.03
C GLY A 110 -3.65 -6.03 5.66
N ARG A 111 -3.72 -5.15 6.66
CA ARG A 111 -3.68 -3.69 6.50
C ARG A 111 -2.29 -3.20 6.09
N PHE A 112 -1.27 -3.65 6.81
CA PHE A 112 0.10 -3.22 6.57
C PHE A 112 0.86 -4.25 5.75
N GLY A 113 1.62 -3.77 4.78
CA GLY A 113 2.48 -4.61 3.98
C GLY A 113 3.85 -3.97 3.79
N VAL A 114 4.85 -4.83 3.59
CA VAL A 114 6.19 -4.42 3.19
C VAL A 114 6.44 -4.91 1.78
N VAL A 115 6.91 -4.01 0.93
CA VAL A 115 7.21 -4.30 -0.48
C VAL A 115 8.70 -4.16 -0.70
N TYR A 116 9.31 -5.22 -1.20
CA TYR A 116 10.73 -5.27 -1.53
C TYR A 116 10.88 -5.24 -3.05
N HIS A 117 11.78 -4.42 -3.54
CA HIS A 117 12.20 -4.39 -4.93
C HIS A 117 13.62 -4.92 -5.05
N LEU A 118 13.74 -6.11 -5.63
CA LEU A 118 15.00 -6.83 -5.76
C LEU A 118 15.52 -6.75 -7.20
N LEU A 119 16.83 -6.70 -7.35
CA LEU A 119 17.51 -6.68 -8.63
C LEU A 119 18.63 -7.74 -8.66
N SER A 120 18.63 -8.56 -9.70
CA SER A 120 19.79 -9.35 -10.08
C SER A 120 20.58 -8.62 -11.16
N LEU A 121 21.80 -8.19 -10.84
CA LEU A 121 22.67 -7.48 -11.77
C LEU A 121 23.15 -8.43 -12.89
N ALA A 122 23.51 -9.66 -12.51
CA ALA A 122 24.03 -10.65 -13.46
C ALA A 122 23.01 -11.02 -14.54
N ARG A 123 21.72 -11.04 -14.21
CA ARG A 123 20.63 -11.43 -15.13
C ARG A 123 19.82 -10.26 -15.64
N ASN A 124 20.02 -9.06 -15.06
CA ASN A 124 19.19 -7.87 -15.31
C ASN A 124 17.69 -8.14 -15.15
N GLU A 125 17.36 -8.90 -14.09
CA GLU A 125 16.00 -9.27 -13.72
C GLU A 125 15.56 -8.52 -12.47
N ARG A 126 14.31 -8.09 -12.43
CA ARG A 126 13.70 -7.44 -11.28
C ARG A 126 12.57 -8.30 -10.73
N LEU A 127 12.43 -8.26 -9.41
CA LEU A 127 11.39 -8.97 -8.69
C LEU A 127 10.81 -8.07 -7.62
N ARG A 128 9.47 -8.00 -7.56
CA ARG A 128 8.76 -7.39 -6.43
C ARG A 128 8.29 -8.48 -5.48
N VAL A 129 8.59 -8.32 -4.21
CA VAL A 129 8.11 -9.21 -3.14
C VAL A 129 7.19 -8.42 -2.22
N ARG A 130 6.04 -8.98 -1.87
CA ARG A 130 5.11 -8.42 -0.89
C ARG A 130 4.96 -9.35 0.29
N ILE A 131 5.01 -8.77 1.47
CA ILE A 131 4.78 -9.44 2.74
C ILE A 131 3.76 -8.62 3.50
N TYR A 132 2.69 -9.25 3.97
CA TYR A 132 1.69 -8.58 4.77
C TYR A 132 1.93 -8.89 6.24
N ALA A 133 1.88 -7.87 7.08
CA ALA A 133 1.98 -8.06 8.52
C ALA A 133 0.74 -8.82 9.03
N PRO A 134 0.91 -9.77 9.96
CA PRO A 134 -0.19 -10.59 10.45
C PRO A 134 -1.15 -9.83 11.37
N ASP A 135 -0.70 -8.75 12.00
CA ASP A 135 -1.47 -7.94 12.94
C ASP A 135 -1.58 -6.49 12.45
N ASP A 136 -2.79 -5.95 12.44
CA ASP A 136 -3.08 -4.58 12.03
C ASP A 136 -2.83 -3.55 13.14
N GLU A 137 -2.84 -3.95 14.42
CA GLU A 137 -2.55 -3.06 15.54
C GLU A 137 -1.06 -2.93 15.78
N LEU A 138 -0.35 -4.06 15.80
CA LEU A 138 1.10 -4.14 15.95
C LEU A 138 1.70 -4.89 14.76
N PRO A 139 1.92 -4.23 13.61
CA PRO A 139 2.49 -4.88 12.45
C PRO A 139 3.97 -5.21 12.69
N VAL A 140 4.29 -6.50 12.72
CA VAL A 140 5.66 -7.01 12.91
C VAL A 140 6.05 -7.85 11.71
N VAL A 141 7.26 -7.63 11.20
CA VAL A 141 7.87 -8.37 10.10
C VAL A 141 9.34 -8.60 10.42
N ASP A 142 9.92 -9.73 9.99
CA ASP A 142 11.33 -10.00 10.18
C ASP A 142 12.23 -9.01 9.43
N SER A 143 13.31 -8.57 10.08
CA SER A 143 14.34 -7.72 9.48
C SER A 143 15.17 -8.50 8.45
N VAL A 144 15.48 -7.85 7.34
CA VAL A 144 16.36 -8.40 6.30
C VAL A 144 17.74 -7.73 6.25
N CYS A 145 18.10 -6.98 7.28
CA CYS A 145 19.42 -6.35 7.41
C CYS A 145 20.58 -7.37 7.33
N GLY A 146 20.34 -8.61 7.79
CA GLY A 146 21.30 -9.70 7.67
C GLY A 146 21.52 -10.22 6.25
N ILE A 147 20.59 -9.95 5.33
CA ILE A 147 20.68 -10.33 3.91
C ILE A 147 21.21 -9.15 3.09
N TRP A 148 20.59 -7.98 3.23
CA TRP A 148 20.97 -6.75 2.53
C TRP A 148 21.25 -5.64 3.54
N ALA A 149 22.49 -5.18 3.62
CA ALA A 149 22.87 -4.12 4.55
C ALA A 149 22.14 -2.79 4.30
N SER A 150 21.69 -2.55 3.06
CA SER A 150 20.89 -1.35 2.72
C SER A 150 19.52 -1.32 3.38
N ALA A 151 19.00 -2.47 3.80
CA ALA A 151 17.70 -2.58 4.48
C ALA A 151 17.65 -1.78 5.79
N ASP A 152 18.78 -1.59 6.48
CA ASP A 152 18.85 -0.81 7.72
C ASP A 152 18.13 0.55 7.61
N TRP A 153 18.39 1.28 6.55
CA TRP A 153 17.77 2.59 6.34
C TRP A 153 16.30 2.52 5.92
N PHE A 154 15.97 1.61 5.02
CA PHE A 154 14.62 1.43 4.51
C PHE A 154 13.66 0.89 5.59
N GLU A 155 14.12 -0.04 6.42
CA GLU A 155 13.32 -0.59 7.52
C GLU A 155 13.03 0.49 8.57
N ARG A 156 14.02 1.33 8.89
CA ARG A 156 13.83 2.48 9.77
C ARG A 156 12.84 3.50 9.20
N GLU A 157 12.88 3.74 7.88
CA GLU A 157 11.89 4.60 7.21
C GLU A 157 10.49 4.01 7.30
N ALA A 158 10.31 2.72 6.99
CA ALA A 158 9.02 2.05 7.10
C ALA A 158 8.49 2.02 8.54
N PHE A 159 9.37 1.83 9.52
CA PHE A 159 9.03 1.95 10.93
C PHE A 159 8.58 3.37 11.29
N ASP A 160 9.33 4.38 10.87
CA ASP A 160 9.02 5.76 11.21
C ASP A 160 7.70 6.23 10.61
N LEU A 161 7.48 5.96 9.33
CA LEU A 161 6.33 6.48 8.58
C LEU A 161 5.04 5.66 8.77
N PHE A 162 5.14 4.35 8.96
CA PHE A 162 3.98 3.44 9.05
C PHE A 162 3.84 2.75 10.42
N GLY A 163 4.91 2.71 11.22
CA GLY A 163 4.94 1.99 12.50
C GLY A 163 5.03 0.48 12.34
N ILE A 164 5.63 0.00 11.24
CA ILE A 164 5.93 -1.42 11.04
C ILE A 164 7.20 -1.74 11.82
N VAL A 165 7.12 -2.71 12.72
CA VAL A 165 8.25 -3.15 13.54
C VAL A 165 9.01 -4.25 12.80
N PHE A 166 10.34 -4.11 12.71
CA PHE A 166 11.22 -5.11 12.09
C PHE A 166 11.94 -5.89 13.18
N GLU A 167 11.53 -7.15 13.38
CA GLU A 167 12.13 -8.00 14.38
C GLU A 167 13.55 -8.43 13.96
N GLY A 168 14.51 -8.30 14.89
CA GLY A 168 15.92 -8.57 14.59
C GLY A 168 16.69 -7.40 13.95
N HIS A 169 16.07 -6.24 13.76
CA HIS A 169 16.78 -5.04 13.31
C HIS A 169 17.78 -4.56 14.36
N PRO A 170 19.04 -4.23 13.98
CA PRO A 170 20.08 -3.90 14.94
C PRO A 170 19.86 -2.57 15.69
N ASP A 171 19.22 -1.58 15.07
CA ASP A 171 19.01 -0.24 15.65
C ASP A 171 17.74 0.40 15.07
N LEU A 172 16.56 -0.13 15.43
CA LEU A 172 15.28 0.37 14.94
C LEU A 172 14.87 1.65 15.67
N ARG A 173 15.07 2.78 15.01
CA ARG A 173 14.73 4.12 15.51
C ARG A 173 14.25 5.01 14.38
N ARG A 174 13.50 6.06 14.72
CA ARG A 174 13.02 7.05 13.74
C ARG A 174 14.17 7.69 12.96
N ILE A 175 13.92 8.07 11.71
CA ILE A 175 14.91 8.61 10.80
C ILE A 175 14.47 9.92 10.12
N LEU A 176 13.19 10.06 9.79
CA LEU A 176 12.66 11.20 9.05
C LEU A 176 11.85 12.16 9.92
N THR A 177 11.11 11.63 10.90
CA THR A 177 10.31 12.46 11.80
C THR A 177 11.15 12.99 12.96
N ASP A 178 10.70 14.10 13.55
CA ASP A 178 11.36 14.71 14.70
C ASP A 178 11.29 13.81 15.94
N TYR A 179 12.21 13.98 16.89
CA TYR A 179 12.28 13.18 18.14
C TYR A 179 11.02 13.26 18.99
N GLY A 180 10.32 14.37 18.96
CA GLY A 180 9.06 14.57 19.67
C GLY A 180 7.80 14.23 18.87
N PHE A 181 7.95 13.71 17.65
CA PHE A 181 6.82 13.43 16.78
C PHE A 181 5.98 12.24 17.30
N VAL A 182 4.67 12.44 17.40
CA VAL A 182 3.73 11.42 17.87
C VAL A 182 2.91 10.89 16.69
N GLY A 183 2.92 9.57 16.52
CA GLY A 183 2.21 8.86 15.44
C GLY A 183 3.10 8.53 14.24
N HIS A 184 2.47 8.12 13.15
CA HIS A 184 3.10 7.67 11.92
C HIS A 184 2.42 8.37 10.73
N PRO A 185 3.10 9.32 10.08
CA PRO A 185 2.44 10.28 9.18
C PRO A 185 1.94 9.70 7.87
N PHE A 186 2.39 8.50 7.46
CA PHE A 186 1.94 7.87 6.21
C PHE A 186 0.81 6.86 6.41
N ARG A 187 0.42 6.60 7.66
CA ARG A 187 -0.83 5.87 7.92
C ARG A 187 -2.01 6.65 7.36
N LYS A 188 -2.96 5.96 6.72
CA LYS A 188 -4.13 6.59 6.09
C LYS A 188 -5.10 7.23 7.08
N ASP A 189 -5.05 6.81 8.34
CA ASP A 189 -5.80 7.39 9.45
C ASP A 189 -5.11 8.61 10.10
N PHE A 190 -3.86 8.91 9.72
CA PHE A 190 -3.15 10.10 10.21
C PHE A 190 -3.63 11.34 9.44
N PRO A 191 -3.98 12.45 10.13
CA PRO A 191 -4.48 13.66 9.48
C PRO A 191 -3.40 14.36 8.66
N LEU A 192 -3.72 14.77 7.43
CA LEU A 192 -2.77 15.45 6.51
C LEU A 192 -2.17 16.73 7.09
N ILE A 193 -2.96 17.46 7.90
CA ILE A 193 -2.50 18.69 8.56
C ILE A 193 -1.65 18.44 9.81
N GLY A 194 -1.55 17.14 10.24
CA GLY A 194 -0.90 16.78 11.50
C GLY A 194 -1.75 17.09 12.72
N GLN A 195 -1.16 16.96 13.90
CA GLN A 195 -1.82 17.21 15.20
C GLN A 195 -1.19 18.41 15.92
N VAL A 196 0.07 18.68 15.65
CA VAL A 196 0.89 19.70 16.31
C VAL A 196 1.66 20.48 15.28
N GLU A 197 1.70 21.80 15.42
CA GLU A 197 2.54 22.67 14.61
C GLU A 197 3.63 23.34 15.46
N MET A 198 4.72 23.67 14.81
CA MET A 198 5.85 24.38 15.44
C MET A 198 5.79 25.87 15.05
N ARG A 199 5.87 26.74 16.05
CA ARG A 199 5.95 28.18 15.84
C ARG A 199 7.11 28.77 16.63
N TYR A 200 7.79 29.73 16.05
CA TYR A 200 8.77 30.52 16.78
C TYR A 200 8.08 31.60 17.62
N ASP A 201 8.34 31.56 18.93
CA ASP A 201 7.88 32.59 19.86
C ASP A 201 8.99 33.64 20.05
N PRO A 202 8.81 34.87 19.53
CA PRO A 202 9.84 35.89 19.62
C PRO A 202 9.98 36.44 21.05
N GLU A 203 8.94 36.40 21.89
CA GLU A 203 9.03 36.86 23.28
C GLU A 203 9.84 35.90 24.14
N ARG A 204 9.74 34.62 23.91
CA ARG A 204 10.49 33.57 24.62
C ARG A 204 11.80 33.21 23.92
N GLY A 205 12.01 33.68 22.70
CA GLY A 205 13.21 33.40 21.90
C GLY A 205 13.42 31.92 21.59
N ARG A 206 12.32 31.14 21.49
CA ARG A 206 12.36 29.68 21.26
C ARG A 206 11.22 29.20 20.40
N VAL A 207 11.40 27.99 19.85
CA VAL A 207 10.33 27.24 19.17
C VAL A 207 9.38 26.64 20.22
N ILE A 208 8.10 26.82 20.01
CA ILE A 208 7.03 26.22 20.80
C ILE A 208 6.19 25.30 19.94
N TYR A 209 5.61 24.28 20.58
CA TYR A 209 4.66 23.36 19.96
C TYR A 209 3.27 23.74 20.39
N GLU A 210 2.36 23.87 19.44
CA GLU A 210 0.96 24.20 19.70
C GLU A 210 0.03 23.32 18.85
N PRO A 211 -1.23 23.12 19.25
CA PRO A 211 -2.19 22.39 18.42
C PRO A 211 -2.33 23.05 17.05
N VAL A 212 -2.50 22.23 16.00
CA VAL A 212 -2.64 22.70 14.63
C VAL A 212 -3.87 23.60 14.48
N THR A 213 -3.66 24.79 13.89
CA THR A 213 -4.71 25.75 13.56
C THR A 213 -5.01 25.82 12.06
N ILE A 214 -4.32 25.02 11.24
CA ILE A 214 -4.45 25.01 9.78
C ILE A 214 -5.82 24.49 9.38
N GLU A 215 -6.59 25.30 8.64
CA GLU A 215 -7.84 24.86 8.02
C GLU A 215 -7.54 24.10 6.71
N PRO A 216 -8.03 22.85 6.56
CA PRO A 216 -7.83 22.09 5.34
C PRO A 216 -8.53 22.77 4.15
N ARG A 217 -7.79 23.03 3.06
CA ARG A 217 -8.33 23.60 1.83
C ARG A 217 -8.47 22.52 0.77
N VAL A 218 -9.70 22.17 0.42
CA VAL A 218 -9.98 21.31 -0.74
C VAL A 218 -10.17 22.20 -1.96
N LEU A 219 -9.14 22.26 -2.82
CA LEU A 219 -9.16 23.12 -4.02
C LEU A 219 -10.02 22.53 -5.13
N VAL A 220 -9.94 21.22 -5.33
CA VAL A 220 -10.71 20.51 -6.36
C VAL A 220 -11.21 19.19 -5.76
N PRO A 221 -12.53 19.04 -5.58
CA PRO A 221 -13.09 17.76 -5.18
C PRO A 221 -12.91 16.77 -6.31
N ARG A 222 -12.26 15.62 -6.04
CA ARG A 222 -12.13 14.53 -6.99
C ARG A 222 -13.44 13.77 -7.04
N VAL A 223 -14.25 14.02 -8.07
CA VAL A 223 -15.51 13.30 -8.30
C VAL A 223 -15.22 12.05 -9.10
N ILE A 224 -15.40 10.88 -8.50
CA ILE A 224 -15.39 9.62 -9.23
C ILE A 224 -16.82 9.37 -9.69
N ARG A 225 -17.10 9.61 -10.98
CA ARG A 225 -18.36 9.28 -11.59
C ARG A 225 -18.42 7.78 -11.84
N LYS A 226 -19.28 7.08 -11.12
CA LYS A 226 -19.73 5.74 -11.51
C LYS A 226 -20.92 5.91 -12.45
N ASP A 227 -20.61 6.09 -13.73
CA ASP A 227 -21.61 6.21 -14.78
C ASP A 227 -21.95 4.82 -15.28
N HIS A 228 -23.25 4.46 -15.24
CA HIS A 228 -23.76 3.18 -15.77
C HIS A 228 -23.39 2.93 -17.24
N ARG A 229 -23.01 3.97 -17.99
CA ARG A 229 -22.57 3.87 -19.38
C ARG A 229 -21.30 3.05 -19.58
N TYR A 230 -20.53 2.82 -18.53
CA TYR A 230 -19.28 2.04 -18.57
C TYR A 230 -19.37 0.71 -17.84
N MET A 231 -20.51 0.40 -17.25
CA MET A 231 -20.77 -0.94 -16.74
C MET A 231 -21.23 -1.78 -17.93
N VAL A 232 -20.37 -2.69 -18.38
CA VAL A 232 -20.78 -3.76 -19.28
C VAL A 232 -21.72 -4.64 -18.47
N ASP A 233 -22.99 -4.62 -18.80
CA ASP A 233 -23.98 -5.49 -18.19
C ASP A 233 -23.66 -6.92 -18.62
N GLU A 234 -23.01 -7.71 -17.76
CA GLU A 234 -22.69 -9.11 -18.02
C GLU A 234 -23.97 -9.95 -18.31
N SER A 235 -25.12 -9.46 -17.86
CA SER A 235 -26.43 -10.07 -18.16
C SER A 235 -26.85 -9.96 -19.64
N LEU A 236 -26.25 -9.06 -20.42
CA LEU A 236 -26.55 -8.92 -21.85
C LEU A 236 -25.65 -9.81 -22.74
N GLN A 237 -24.62 -10.44 -22.19
CA GLN A 237 -23.75 -11.34 -22.96
C GLN A 237 -24.24 -12.80 -22.96
N GLU A 238 -25.11 -13.19 -22.02
CA GLU A 238 -25.67 -14.53 -21.98
C GLU A 238 -26.89 -14.75 -22.93
N GLY A 239 -27.39 -13.68 -23.56
CA GLY A 239 -28.57 -13.72 -24.41
C GLY A 239 -28.33 -13.85 -25.92
N SER A 240 -27.06 -13.84 -26.40
CA SER A 240 -26.76 -13.86 -27.85
C SER A 240 -26.25 -15.19 -28.41
N GLY A 241 -26.46 -16.28 -27.70
CA GLY A 241 -25.93 -17.60 -28.06
C GLY A 241 -27.01 -18.65 -28.40
N ASP A 242 -28.18 -18.25 -28.94
CA ASP A 242 -29.11 -19.22 -29.58
C ASP A 242 -30.08 -18.47 -30.50
N ALA A 243 -29.71 -18.36 -31.77
CA ALA A 243 -30.64 -18.23 -32.90
C ALA A 243 -29.89 -18.58 -34.20
#